data_a3b485e7d96b1cd37616f67250d8a31e
#
_entry.id   a3b485e7d96b1cd37616f67250d8a31e
#
_cell.length_a   1.000
_cell.length_b   1.000
_cell.length_c   1.000
_cell.angle_alpha   90.00
_cell.angle_beta   90.00
_cell.angle_gamma   90.00
#
_symmetry.space_group_name_H-M   'P 1'
#
loop_
_entity.id
_entity.type
_entity.pdbx_description
1 polymer ?
#
loop_
_entity_poly.entity_id
_entity_poly.type
_entity_poly.pdbx_seq_one_letter_code
_entity_poly.pdbx_strand_id
1 'polypeptide(L)'
;MLHDILLLTMRLCKKQDFKGIKGFKLGRSWFGYPMMTAYCYLFGDIMIDTGLSHIQKEILRIAGNHKIKRVFLTHHHEDHSGNAAVIKNKINAEVYGHSLTIEKMFAPFKILPYQKYMWGKATPLSVKPLLKNIETDLGTMIPVHTPGHSKDHTVYFIKDAGVLFSGDLYLADKIKFFRSDEDLGIQITSLKKVLKLDFQTLLCAHHPKVEHGKKHIENKLGFLEDLYGNIVALWEKGYSEKQIFKALNLKEERFIKYFCFGNVSMINGVKSVIRHYKMSKN
;
A
#
# COMPACT_ATOMS: atom_id res chain seq x y z
N MET A 1 15.53 -3.33 -42.71
CA MET A 1 14.59 -4.25 -42.04
C MET A 1 14.97 -4.35 -40.57
N LEU A 2 14.60 -3.30 -39.83
CA LEU A 2 14.73 -3.18 -38.37
C LEU A 2 13.44 -2.53 -37.90
N HIS A 3 12.32 -3.19 -38.26
CA HIS A 3 10.97 -2.70 -37.84
C HIS A 3 10.30 -3.80 -37.04
N ASP A 4 9.72 -3.37 -35.95
CA ASP A 4 8.70 -4.07 -35.14
C ASP A 4 9.18 -5.20 -34.24
N ILE A 5 10.14 -4.93 -33.34
CA ILE A 5 10.04 -5.53 -32.03
C ILE A 5 8.97 -4.72 -31.29
N LEU A 6 7.73 -5.02 -31.55
CA LEU A 6 6.60 -4.64 -30.75
C LEU A 6 6.82 -5.26 -29.36
N LEU A 7 7.41 -4.50 -28.45
CA LEU A 7 7.58 -4.89 -27.07
C LEU A 7 6.17 -5.10 -26.48
N LEU A 8 5.69 -6.33 -26.55
CA LEU A 8 4.42 -6.79 -26.00
C LEU A 8 4.46 -6.61 -24.49
N THR A 9 4.15 -5.40 -24.05
CA THR A 9 3.96 -5.16 -22.62
C THR A 9 2.74 -5.94 -22.14
N MET A 10 2.98 -6.96 -21.33
CA MET A 10 1.90 -7.70 -20.69
C MET A 10 1.22 -6.84 -19.62
N ARG A 11 -0.08 -6.69 -19.75
CA ARG A 11 -0.94 -6.02 -18.77
C ARG A 11 -1.76 -7.08 -18.08
N LEU A 12 -1.63 -7.17 -16.76
CA LEU A 12 -2.44 -8.04 -15.93
C LEU A 12 -3.63 -7.23 -15.41
N CYS A 13 -4.83 -7.75 -15.65
CA CYS A 13 -6.05 -7.27 -15.04
C CYS A 13 -6.95 -8.48 -14.77
N LYS A 14 -6.76 -9.11 -13.59
CA LYS A 14 -7.50 -10.32 -13.20
C LYS A 14 -8.54 -9.97 -12.15
N LYS A 15 -9.81 -10.23 -12.47
CA LYS A 15 -10.93 -10.10 -11.52
C LYS A 15 -10.93 -11.29 -10.56
N GLN A 16 -11.24 -11.02 -9.29
CA GLN A 16 -11.46 -12.00 -8.22
C GLN A 16 -12.63 -11.52 -7.35
N ASP A 17 -13.43 -12.42 -6.86
CA ASP A 17 -14.51 -12.11 -5.92
C ASP A 17 -14.09 -12.45 -4.50
N PHE A 18 -14.36 -11.55 -3.57
CA PHE A 18 -14.08 -11.66 -2.16
C PHE A 18 -15.38 -11.45 -1.37
N LYS A 19 -16.24 -12.46 -1.32
CA LYS A 19 -17.54 -12.40 -0.62
C LYS A 19 -18.42 -11.22 -1.11
N GLY A 20 -18.54 -11.07 -2.43
CA GLY A 20 -19.30 -10.00 -3.07
C GLY A 20 -18.52 -8.72 -3.33
N ILE A 21 -17.33 -8.55 -2.77
CA ILE A 21 -16.41 -7.47 -3.09
C ILE A 21 -15.57 -7.87 -4.30
N LYS A 22 -15.58 -7.07 -5.36
CA LYS A 22 -14.81 -7.34 -6.58
C LYS A 22 -13.41 -6.77 -6.44
N GLY A 23 -12.41 -7.63 -6.34
CA GLY A 23 -11.01 -7.24 -6.43
C GLY A 23 -10.47 -7.38 -7.85
N PHE A 24 -9.67 -6.42 -8.28
CA PHE A 24 -8.97 -6.46 -9.56
C PHE A 24 -7.48 -6.44 -9.29
N LYS A 25 -6.81 -7.57 -9.56
CA LYS A 25 -5.37 -7.69 -9.49
C LYS A 25 -4.74 -7.10 -10.74
N LEU A 26 -3.93 -6.09 -10.57
CA LEU A 26 -3.43 -5.21 -11.60
C LEU A 26 -1.90 -5.25 -11.63
N GLY A 27 -1.32 -5.29 -12.83
CA GLY A 27 0.13 -5.28 -12.98
C GLY A 27 0.56 -5.02 -14.41
N ARG A 28 1.83 -4.68 -14.58
CA ARG A 28 2.47 -4.52 -15.88
C ARG A 28 3.83 -5.20 -15.89
N SER A 29 4.17 -5.84 -16.99
CA SER A 29 5.49 -6.40 -17.25
C SER A 29 5.87 -6.17 -18.72
N TRP A 30 7.17 -6.09 -19.01
CA TRP A 30 7.70 -6.11 -20.37
C TRP A 30 7.90 -7.55 -20.86
N PHE A 31 8.17 -8.47 -19.93
CA PHE A 31 8.35 -9.89 -20.21
C PHE A 31 7.77 -10.70 -19.04
N GLY A 32 7.01 -11.74 -19.35
CA GLY A 32 6.46 -12.66 -18.38
C GLY A 32 5.46 -12.04 -17.41
N TYR A 33 5.22 -12.71 -16.29
CA TYR A 33 4.28 -12.27 -15.27
C TYR A 33 4.80 -11.01 -14.53
N PRO A 34 3.96 -10.03 -14.22
CA PRO A 34 4.37 -8.84 -13.48
C PRO A 34 5.03 -9.18 -12.15
N MET A 35 6.22 -8.63 -11.91
CA MET A 35 7.00 -8.84 -10.68
C MET A 35 6.26 -8.32 -9.44
N MET A 36 5.51 -7.24 -9.61
CA MET A 36 4.66 -6.66 -8.57
C MET A 36 3.27 -6.37 -9.12
N THR A 37 2.27 -6.56 -8.27
CA THR A 37 0.85 -6.34 -8.61
C THR A 37 0.16 -5.65 -7.45
N ALA A 38 -0.82 -4.80 -7.75
CA ALA A 38 -1.66 -4.17 -6.75
C ALA A 38 -3.14 -4.50 -7.00
N TYR A 39 -3.94 -4.57 -5.94
CA TYR A 39 -5.38 -4.69 -6.04
C TYR A 39 -6.05 -3.34 -5.88
N CYS A 40 -7.11 -3.11 -6.64
CA CYS A 40 -8.19 -2.21 -6.28
C CYS A 40 -9.46 -3.01 -6.00
N TYR A 41 -10.34 -2.47 -5.15
CA TYR A 41 -11.56 -3.16 -4.73
C TYR A 41 -12.79 -2.34 -5.05
N LEU A 42 -13.86 -3.01 -5.47
CA LEU A 42 -15.13 -2.38 -5.85
C LEU A 42 -16.31 -3.06 -5.14
N PHE A 43 -17.20 -2.25 -4.60
CA PHE A 43 -18.49 -2.68 -4.05
C PHE A 43 -19.47 -1.50 -4.11
N GLY A 44 -20.73 -1.76 -4.45
CA GLY A 44 -21.69 -0.70 -4.74
C GLY A 44 -21.15 0.30 -5.76
N ASP A 45 -21.18 1.57 -5.43
CA ASP A 45 -20.63 2.67 -6.23
C ASP A 45 -19.22 3.12 -5.78
N ILE A 46 -18.57 2.33 -4.92
CA ILE A 46 -17.29 2.64 -4.29
C ILE A 46 -16.14 1.87 -4.94
N MET A 47 -15.00 2.54 -5.05
CA MET A 47 -13.71 1.97 -5.41
C MET A 47 -12.66 2.33 -4.36
N ILE A 48 -11.98 1.32 -3.79
CA ILE A 48 -10.83 1.50 -2.90
C ILE A 48 -9.56 1.34 -3.72
N ASP A 49 -8.75 2.39 -3.76
CA ASP A 49 -7.56 2.57 -4.59
C ASP A 49 -7.84 2.42 -6.11
N THR A 50 -6.91 2.84 -6.94
CA THR A 50 -7.14 2.95 -8.38
C THR A 50 -6.09 2.22 -9.22
N GLY A 51 -5.12 1.56 -8.57
CA GLY A 51 -4.04 0.87 -9.25
C GLY A 51 -3.06 1.79 -9.99
N LEU A 52 -2.17 1.15 -10.73
CA LEU A 52 -1.08 1.79 -11.44
C LEU A 52 -1.53 2.47 -12.75
N SER A 53 -0.94 3.62 -13.10
CA SER A 53 -1.35 4.42 -14.27
C SER A 53 -1.07 3.73 -15.61
N HIS A 54 -0.22 2.71 -15.65
CA HIS A 54 0.07 1.92 -16.85
C HIS A 54 -1.12 1.12 -17.38
N ILE A 55 -2.15 0.89 -16.57
CA ILE A 55 -3.36 0.14 -16.93
C ILE A 55 -4.62 1.02 -16.92
N GLN A 56 -4.45 2.28 -17.23
CA GLN A 56 -5.50 3.30 -17.21
C GLN A 56 -6.75 2.93 -18.03
N LYS A 57 -6.57 2.35 -19.24
CA LYS A 57 -7.70 1.97 -20.11
C LYS A 57 -8.60 0.92 -19.45
N GLU A 58 -7.97 -0.08 -18.85
CA GLU A 58 -8.67 -1.17 -18.16
C GLU A 58 -9.42 -0.65 -16.93
N ILE A 59 -8.79 0.22 -16.14
CA ILE A 59 -9.39 0.82 -14.95
C ILE A 59 -10.58 1.72 -15.32
N LEU A 60 -10.47 2.55 -16.35
CA LEU A 60 -11.58 3.37 -16.82
C LEU A 60 -12.78 2.51 -17.24
N ARG A 61 -12.54 1.43 -17.99
CA ARG A 61 -13.59 0.49 -18.39
C ARG A 61 -14.22 -0.18 -17.16
N ILE A 62 -13.42 -0.61 -16.18
CA ILE A 62 -13.92 -1.22 -14.95
C ILE A 62 -14.77 -0.23 -14.16
N ALA A 63 -14.28 0.97 -13.91
CA ALA A 63 -14.97 1.99 -13.13
C ALA A 63 -16.27 2.44 -13.82
N GLY A 64 -16.26 2.60 -15.15
CA GLY A 64 -17.44 2.94 -15.93
C GLY A 64 -18.51 1.83 -15.90
N ASN A 65 -18.11 0.57 -16.15
CA ASN A 65 -19.03 -0.58 -16.14
C ASN A 65 -19.66 -0.81 -14.75
N HIS A 66 -18.99 -0.43 -13.68
CA HIS A 66 -19.49 -0.55 -12.31
C HIS A 66 -20.13 0.74 -11.80
N LYS A 67 -20.26 1.77 -12.64
CA LYS A 67 -20.89 3.06 -12.30
C LYS A 67 -20.30 3.67 -11.03
N ILE A 68 -18.97 3.61 -10.88
CA ILE A 68 -18.27 4.13 -9.71
C ILE A 68 -18.51 5.62 -9.58
N LYS A 69 -18.92 6.07 -8.39
CA LYS A 69 -19.14 7.48 -8.02
C LYS A 69 -18.16 7.99 -6.99
N ARG A 70 -17.62 7.09 -6.16
CA ARG A 70 -16.75 7.44 -5.03
C ARG A 70 -15.49 6.59 -5.04
N VAL A 71 -14.34 7.24 -4.97
CA VAL A 71 -13.02 6.61 -4.87
C VAL A 71 -12.41 6.98 -3.53
N PHE A 72 -11.93 6.01 -2.77
CA PHE A 72 -11.23 6.21 -1.51
C PHE A 72 -9.79 5.74 -1.64
N LEU A 73 -8.84 6.65 -1.45
CA LEU A 73 -7.41 6.33 -1.51
C LEU A 73 -6.91 5.94 -0.13
N THR A 74 -6.23 4.80 -0.05
CA THR A 74 -5.54 4.40 1.19
C THR A 74 -4.36 5.32 1.47
N HIS A 75 -3.62 5.70 0.42
CA HIS A 75 -2.51 6.65 0.49
C HIS A 75 -2.11 7.12 -0.93
N HIS A 76 -1.11 8.01 -1.01
CA HIS A 76 -0.74 8.70 -2.24
C HIS A 76 0.13 7.90 -3.23
N HIS A 77 0.70 6.74 -2.88
CA HIS A 77 1.61 6.01 -3.76
C HIS A 77 0.99 5.66 -5.12
N GLU A 78 1.85 5.53 -6.14
CA GLU A 78 1.46 5.49 -7.55
C GLU A 78 0.67 4.23 -7.93
N ASP A 79 0.86 3.14 -7.22
CA ASP A 79 0.11 1.89 -7.40
C ASP A 79 -1.26 1.89 -6.71
N HIS A 80 -1.55 2.91 -5.93
CA HIS A 80 -2.85 3.15 -5.30
C HIS A 80 -3.60 4.32 -5.95
N SER A 81 -2.91 5.42 -6.22
CA SER A 81 -3.50 6.67 -6.70
C SER A 81 -3.36 6.90 -8.22
N GLY A 82 -2.65 6.00 -8.93
CA GLY A 82 -2.20 6.23 -10.31
C GLY A 82 -3.29 6.59 -11.32
N ASN A 83 -4.53 6.15 -11.11
CA ASN A 83 -5.65 6.46 -12.00
C ASN A 83 -6.71 7.37 -11.38
N ALA A 84 -6.51 7.87 -10.17
CA ALA A 84 -7.52 8.68 -9.48
C ALA A 84 -7.94 9.93 -10.28
N ALA A 85 -6.97 10.66 -10.85
CA ALA A 85 -7.25 11.85 -11.65
C ALA A 85 -8.06 11.54 -12.91
N VAL A 86 -7.73 10.46 -13.62
CA VAL A 86 -8.46 10.12 -14.85
C VAL A 86 -9.86 9.59 -14.56
N ILE A 87 -10.06 8.85 -13.47
CA ILE A 87 -11.39 8.41 -13.02
C ILE A 87 -12.24 9.65 -12.68
N LYS A 88 -11.70 10.59 -11.89
CA LYS A 88 -12.39 11.85 -11.58
C LYS A 88 -12.82 12.59 -12.85
N ASN A 89 -11.88 12.79 -13.78
CA ASN A 89 -12.10 13.63 -14.95
C ASN A 89 -12.98 12.98 -16.04
N LYS A 90 -12.92 11.64 -16.20
CA LYS A 90 -13.62 10.93 -17.28
C LYS A 90 -14.94 10.29 -16.85
N ILE A 91 -15.08 9.94 -15.58
CA ILE A 91 -16.25 9.25 -15.02
C ILE A 91 -17.01 10.17 -14.05
N ASN A 92 -16.42 11.32 -13.70
CA ASN A 92 -16.97 12.29 -12.74
C ASN A 92 -17.16 11.68 -11.33
N ALA A 93 -16.29 10.75 -10.94
CA ALA A 93 -16.29 10.20 -9.60
C ALA A 93 -15.57 11.14 -8.61
N GLU A 94 -16.08 11.22 -7.41
CA GLU A 94 -15.44 11.97 -6.34
C GLU A 94 -14.30 11.16 -5.72
N VAL A 95 -13.15 11.81 -5.44
CA VAL A 95 -11.98 11.16 -4.86
C VAL A 95 -11.78 11.69 -3.45
N TYR A 96 -11.64 10.77 -2.49
CA TYR A 96 -11.48 11.05 -1.08
C TYR A 96 -10.15 10.50 -0.56
N GLY A 97 -9.54 11.19 0.42
CA GLY A 97 -8.32 10.75 1.08
C GLY A 97 -8.05 11.50 2.39
N HIS A 98 -7.07 11.03 3.13
CA HIS A 98 -6.58 11.71 4.34
C HIS A 98 -6.09 13.12 4.02
N SER A 99 -6.07 14.05 4.98
CA SER A 99 -5.60 15.43 4.77
C SER A 99 -4.21 15.48 4.15
N LEU A 100 -3.29 14.63 4.60
CA LEU A 100 -1.95 14.52 4.01
C LEU A 100 -1.96 13.93 2.58
N THR A 101 -2.93 13.07 2.24
CA THR A 101 -3.14 12.60 0.85
C THR A 101 -3.60 13.76 -0.03
N ILE A 102 -4.47 14.64 0.48
CA ILE A 102 -4.91 15.86 -0.24
C ILE A 102 -3.70 16.72 -0.61
N GLU A 103 -2.83 17.00 0.35
CA GLU A 103 -1.61 17.79 0.13
C GLU A 103 -0.69 17.15 -0.92
N LYS A 104 -0.45 15.84 -0.81
CA LYS A 104 0.39 15.08 -1.73
C LYS A 104 -0.18 15.01 -3.15
N MET A 105 -1.49 14.85 -3.28
CA MET A 105 -2.13 14.73 -4.59
C MET A 105 -2.40 16.08 -5.25
N PHE A 106 -2.34 17.20 -4.52
CA PHE A 106 -2.56 18.55 -5.06
C PHE A 106 -1.43 18.99 -6.00
N ALA A 107 -0.18 18.61 -5.70
CA ALA A 107 0.99 18.97 -6.50
C ALA A 107 1.77 17.71 -6.90
N PRO A 108 2.53 17.75 -8.02
CA PRO A 108 3.40 16.64 -8.40
C PRO A 108 4.41 16.34 -7.30
N PHE A 109 4.47 15.08 -6.84
CA PHE A 109 5.53 14.66 -5.94
C PHE A 109 6.62 13.91 -6.70
N LYS A 110 7.84 14.02 -6.19
CA LYS A 110 9.01 13.40 -6.81
C LYS A 110 8.96 11.88 -6.62
N ILE A 111 9.04 11.15 -7.72
CA ILE A 111 9.14 9.69 -7.74
C ILE A 111 10.47 9.24 -8.33
N LEU A 112 10.97 8.11 -7.88
CA LEU A 112 12.21 7.51 -8.36
C LEU A 112 12.00 6.79 -9.72
N PRO A 113 13.06 6.61 -10.52
CA PRO A 113 12.96 5.96 -11.84
C PRO A 113 12.29 4.59 -11.81
N TYR A 114 12.59 3.76 -10.79
CA TYR A 114 11.99 2.44 -10.66
C TYR A 114 10.47 2.51 -10.39
N GLN A 115 10.00 3.47 -9.58
CA GLN A 115 8.57 3.68 -9.31
C GLN A 115 7.84 4.05 -10.60
N LYS A 116 8.41 5.00 -11.37
CA LYS A 116 7.88 5.39 -12.68
C LYS A 116 7.84 4.21 -13.65
N TYR A 117 8.85 3.35 -13.63
CA TYR A 117 8.89 2.14 -14.46
C TYR A 117 7.82 1.13 -14.06
N MET A 118 7.71 0.84 -12.75
CA MET A 118 6.79 -0.18 -12.19
C MET A 118 5.33 0.27 -12.23
N TRP A 119 5.07 1.49 -11.77
CA TRP A 119 3.73 1.96 -11.45
C TRP A 119 3.22 3.07 -12.37
N GLY A 120 4.14 3.81 -12.98
CA GLY A 120 3.84 5.03 -13.71
C GLY A 120 3.82 6.24 -12.80
N LYS A 121 3.05 7.27 -13.16
CA LYS A 121 2.94 8.51 -12.40
C LYS A 121 1.49 8.71 -11.95
N ALA A 122 1.27 9.15 -10.72
CA ALA A 122 0.03 9.77 -10.34
C ALA A 122 -0.04 11.19 -10.94
N THR A 123 -1.22 11.55 -11.44
CA THR A 123 -1.50 12.90 -11.94
C THR A 123 -2.09 13.73 -10.80
N PRO A 124 -1.65 14.99 -10.61
CA PRO A 124 -2.23 15.88 -9.62
C PRO A 124 -3.74 16.00 -9.76
N LEU A 125 -4.43 16.03 -8.63
CA LEU A 125 -5.87 16.24 -8.58
C LEU A 125 -6.27 16.82 -7.21
N SER A 126 -7.42 17.49 -7.18
CA SER A 126 -8.07 17.88 -5.93
C SER A 126 -8.81 16.67 -5.34
N VAL A 127 -8.41 16.25 -4.15
CA VAL A 127 -8.99 15.17 -3.35
C VAL A 127 -9.87 15.79 -2.26
N LYS A 128 -11.01 15.19 -1.97
CA LYS A 128 -11.90 15.61 -0.87
C LYS A 128 -11.45 14.98 0.45
N PRO A 129 -11.69 15.65 1.59
CA PRO A 129 -11.38 15.08 2.91
C PRO A 129 -12.28 13.87 3.21
N LEU A 130 -11.73 12.90 3.95
CA LEU A 130 -12.48 11.75 4.44
C LEU A 130 -13.56 12.19 5.42
N LEU A 131 -14.75 11.59 5.29
CA LEU A 131 -15.81 11.68 6.29
C LEU A 131 -15.51 10.68 7.41
N LYS A 132 -16.01 10.97 8.61
CA LYS A 132 -15.85 10.09 9.78
C LYS A 132 -16.52 8.72 9.58
N ASN A 133 -17.72 8.73 9.00
CA ASN A 133 -18.52 7.56 8.66
C ASN A 133 -18.98 7.70 7.21
N ILE A 134 -18.92 6.61 6.46
CA ILE A 134 -19.28 6.58 5.04
C ILE A 134 -20.28 5.45 4.84
N GLU A 135 -21.51 5.80 4.50
CA GLU A 135 -22.54 4.81 4.25
C GLU A 135 -22.28 4.08 2.93
N THR A 136 -22.40 2.75 2.98
CA THR A 136 -22.16 1.83 1.85
C THR A 136 -23.17 0.70 1.82
N ASP A 137 -23.22 -0.04 0.71
CA ASP A 137 -24.08 -1.22 0.55
C ASP A 137 -23.69 -2.38 1.49
N LEU A 138 -22.50 -2.32 2.10
CA LEU A 138 -21.96 -3.33 3.03
C LEU A 138 -22.04 -2.88 4.50
N GLY A 139 -22.71 -1.77 4.79
CA GLY A 139 -22.75 -1.11 6.09
C GLY A 139 -21.85 0.12 6.17
N THR A 140 -21.66 0.64 7.36
CA THR A 140 -20.88 1.86 7.58
C THR A 140 -19.38 1.58 7.48
N MET A 141 -18.71 2.25 6.52
CA MET A 141 -17.26 2.22 6.35
C MET A 141 -16.60 3.33 7.16
N ILE A 142 -15.63 2.97 7.99
CA ILE A 142 -14.92 3.85 8.92
C ILE A 142 -13.45 3.95 8.47
N PRO A 143 -12.96 5.14 8.07
CA PRO A 143 -11.54 5.35 7.82
C PRO A 143 -10.76 5.43 9.14
N VAL A 144 -9.63 4.74 9.20
CA VAL A 144 -8.74 4.73 10.36
C VAL A 144 -7.33 5.09 9.89
N HIS A 145 -6.82 6.24 10.34
CA HIS A 145 -5.45 6.68 10.04
C HIS A 145 -4.42 5.73 10.67
N THR A 146 -3.56 5.17 9.84
CA THR A 146 -2.57 4.13 10.17
C THR A 146 -1.21 4.45 9.55
N PRO A 147 -0.55 5.54 9.99
CA PRO A 147 0.75 5.94 9.44
C PRO A 147 1.84 4.89 9.70
N GLY A 148 2.96 5.04 9.01
CA GLY A 148 4.16 4.22 9.18
C GLY A 148 4.69 3.65 7.86
N HIS A 149 3.84 3.06 6.99
CA HIS A 149 4.19 2.78 5.60
C HIS A 149 4.32 4.09 4.79
N SER A 150 3.37 4.97 4.96
CA SER A 150 3.44 6.38 4.56
C SER A 150 2.74 7.23 5.63
N LYS A 151 3.01 8.54 5.66
CA LYS A 151 2.42 9.44 6.67
C LYS A 151 0.91 9.59 6.54
N ASP A 152 0.38 9.47 5.33
CA ASP A 152 -1.03 9.64 4.97
C ASP A 152 -1.81 8.33 4.94
N HIS A 153 -1.16 7.19 5.23
CA HIS A 153 -1.80 5.89 5.10
C HIS A 153 -3.04 5.75 5.98
N THR A 154 -4.12 5.24 5.38
CA THR A 154 -5.43 5.05 6.00
C THR A 154 -6.00 3.70 5.58
N VAL A 155 -6.53 2.93 6.53
CA VAL A 155 -7.30 1.73 6.27
C VAL A 155 -8.79 2.03 6.31
N TYR A 156 -9.61 1.22 5.65
CA TYR A 156 -11.07 1.34 5.67
C TYR A 156 -11.69 0.10 6.28
N PHE A 157 -12.44 0.27 7.35
CA PHE A 157 -13.07 -0.82 8.08
C PHE A 157 -14.59 -0.77 7.90
N ILE A 158 -15.20 -1.88 7.45
CA ILE A 158 -16.65 -2.06 7.40
C ILE A 158 -17.03 -3.05 8.49
N LYS A 159 -17.58 -2.53 9.59
CA LYS A 159 -17.89 -3.31 10.78
C LYS A 159 -18.89 -4.43 10.49
N ASP A 160 -20.01 -4.08 9.83
CA ASP A 160 -21.11 -5.01 9.59
C ASP A 160 -20.72 -6.18 8.68
N ALA A 161 -19.78 -5.94 7.76
CA ALA A 161 -19.23 -6.97 6.87
C ALA A 161 -18.00 -7.70 7.47
N GLY A 162 -17.43 -7.22 8.57
CA GLY A 162 -16.19 -7.75 9.15
C GLY A 162 -15.00 -7.66 8.18
N VAL A 163 -14.93 -6.60 7.36
CA VAL A 163 -13.93 -6.42 6.29
C VAL A 163 -13.02 -5.24 6.61
N LEU A 164 -11.72 -5.46 6.47
CA LEU A 164 -10.71 -4.43 6.54
C LEU A 164 -9.97 -4.30 5.21
N PHE A 165 -10.10 -3.15 4.54
CA PHE A 165 -9.23 -2.75 3.43
C PHE A 165 -7.98 -2.13 4.02
N SER A 166 -6.87 -2.88 4.02
CA SER A 166 -5.67 -2.49 4.76
C SER A 166 -4.63 -1.74 3.94
N GLY A 167 -4.86 -1.50 2.65
CA GLY A 167 -3.81 -0.92 1.80
C GLY A 167 -2.48 -1.66 2.00
N ASP A 168 -1.44 -0.91 2.29
CA ASP A 168 -0.07 -1.41 2.51
C ASP A 168 0.30 -1.57 3.99
N LEU A 169 -0.66 -1.37 4.91
CA LEU A 169 -0.44 -1.74 6.31
C LEU A 169 -0.08 -3.23 6.45
N TYR A 170 -0.63 -4.08 5.57
CA TYR A 170 -0.28 -5.49 5.49
C TYR A 170 0.22 -5.85 4.08
N LEU A 171 1.44 -6.36 3.99
CA LEU A 171 2.04 -6.90 2.76
C LEU A 171 2.29 -8.40 2.88
N ALA A 172 2.80 -8.84 4.03
CA ALA A 172 3.06 -10.23 4.41
C ALA A 172 3.22 -10.32 5.92
N ASP A 173 3.17 -11.55 6.47
CA ASP A 173 3.43 -11.81 7.89
C ASP A 173 4.89 -11.47 8.26
N LYS A 174 5.83 -11.74 7.35
CA LYS A 174 7.26 -11.41 7.50
C LYS A 174 7.71 -10.53 6.35
N ILE A 175 8.27 -9.38 6.65
CA ILE A 175 8.73 -8.41 5.66
C ILE A 175 10.20 -8.67 5.32
N LYS A 176 10.53 -8.70 4.02
CA LYS A 176 11.88 -8.95 3.51
C LYS A 176 12.67 -7.67 3.19
N PHE A 177 11.99 -6.55 3.09
CA PHE A 177 12.59 -5.25 2.77
C PHE A 177 11.67 -4.11 3.20
N PHE A 178 12.23 -2.96 3.46
CA PHE A 178 11.54 -1.73 3.86
C PHE A 178 11.93 -0.58 2.94
N ARG A 179 11.00 0.34 2.70
CA ARG A 179 11.32 1.60 2.05
C ARG A 179 12.09 2.51 3.01
N SER A 180 12.89 3.40 2.46
CA SER A 180 13.72 4.33 3.26
C SER A 180 12.91 5.35 4.07
N ASP A 181 11.68 5.62 3.65
CA ASP A 181 10.75 6.58 4.25
C ASP A 181 9.76 5.96 5.24
N GLU A 182 9.74 4.62 5.39
CA GLU A 182 8.91 3.94 6.37
C GLU A 182 9.37 4.16 7.81
N ASP A 183 8.41 4.13 8.74
CA ASP A 183 8.65 4.16 10.17
C ASP A 183 8.05 2.93 10.85
N LEU A 184 8.96 2.01 11.28
CA LEU A 184 8.56 0.73 11.86
C LEU A 184 7.87 0.89 13.22
N GLY A 185 8.31 1.82 14.05
CA GLY A 185 7.68 2.05 15.36
C GLY A 185 6.27 2.60 15.22
N ILE A 186 6.06 3.50 14.25
CA ILE A 186 4.73 4.00 13.91
C ILE A 186 3.88 2.88 13.28
N GLN A 187 4.46 2.02 12.41
CA GLN A 187 3.72 0.86 11.87
C GLN A 187 3.23 -0.09 12.98
N ILE A 188 4.08 -0.39 13.97
CA ILE A 188 3.71 -1.20 15.15
C ILE A 188 2.50 -0.57 15.86
N THR A 189 2.53 0.74 16.11
CA THR A 189 1.41 1.46 16.73
C THR A 189 0.13 1.37 15.90
N SER A 190 0.24 1.48 14.57
CA SER A 190 -0.89 1.37 13.64
C SER A 190 -1.46 -0.05 13.60
N LEU A 191 -0.63 -1.08 13.62
CA LEU A 191 -1.07 -2.48 13.70
C LEU A 191 -1.81 -2.77 15.02
N LYS A 192 -1.29 -2.28 16.15
CA LYS A 192 -1.98 -2.38 17.46
C LYS A 192 -3.35 -1.68 17.46
N LYS A 193 -3.46 -0.52 16.80
CA LYS A 193 -4.73 0.19 16.63
C LYS A 193 -5.73 -0.65 15.85
N VAL A 194 -5.31 -1.24 14.73
CA VAL A 194 -6.17 -2.03 13.84
C VAL A 194 -6.61 -3.35 14.49
N LEU A 195 -5.78 -3.98 15.32
CA LEU A 195 -6.14 -5.20 16.06
C LEU A 195 -7.28 -5.02 17.06
N LYS A 196 -7.61 -3.77 17.44
CA LYS A 196 -8.80 -3.47 18.26
C LYS A 196 -10.11 -3.51 17.46
N LEU A 197 -10.04 -3.58 16.12
CA LEU A 197 -11.19 -3.72 15.25
C LEU A 197 -11.60 -5.20 15.12
N ASP A 198 -12.89 -5.44 14.91
CA ASP A 198 -13.43 -6.79 14.74
C ASP A 198 -13.63 -7.10 13.26
N PHE A 199 -12.61 -7.69 12.63
CA PHE A 199 -12.64 -8.10 11.23
C PHE A 199 -12.10 -9.53 11.07
N GLN A 200 -12.61 -10.23 10.05
CA GLN A 200 -12.17 -11.55 9.65
C GLN A 200 -11.49 -11.51 8.28
N THR A 201 -12.00 -10.66 7.38
CA THR A 201 -11.50 -10.53 6.02
C THR A 201 -10.54 -9.33 5.93
N LEU A 202 -9.32 -9.59 5.46
CA LEU A 202 -8.26 -8.61 5.27
C LEU A 202 -7.99 -8.45 3.77
N LEU A 203 -8.42 -7.34 3.18
CA LEU A 203 -8.22 -7.00 1.78
C LEU A 203 -7.08 -5.98 1.65
N CYS A 204 -5.86 -6.48 1.53
CA CYS A 204 -4.68 -5.64 1.33
C CYS A 204 -4.39 -5.44 -0.17
N ALA A 205 -3.51 -4.51 -0.48
CA ALA A 205 -3.20 -4.18 -1.86
C ALA A 205 -2.43 -5.28 -2.62
N HIS A 206 -1.76 -6.21 -1.95
CA HIS A 206 -0.87 -7.17 -2.63
C HIS A 206 -1.24 -8.64 -2.42
N HIS A 207 -1.64 -9.04 -1.21
CA HIS A 207 -1.90 -10.44 -0.83
C HIS A 207 -3.14 -10.58 0.06
N PRO A 208 -4.36 -10.35 -0.46
CA PRO A 208 -5.59 -10.39 0.34
C PRO A 208 -5.78 -11.73 1.05
N LYS A 209 -6.36 -11.68 2.26
CA LYS A 209 -6.65 -12.81 3.15
C LYS A 209 -8.12 -12.81 3.49
N VAL A 210 -8.88 -13.72 2.89
CA VAL A 210 -10.34 -13.79 3.08
C VAL A 210 -10.71 -14.33 4.45
N GLU A 211 -9.87 -15.22 5.00
CA GLU A 211 -10.03 -15.84 6.29
C GLU A 211 -8.85 -15.52 7.19
N HIS A 212 -9.11 -15.53 8.50
CA HIS A 212 -8.08 -15.29 9.52
C HIS A 212 -7.30 -13.97 9.34
N GLY A 213 -7.93 -12.94 8.77
CA GLY A 213 -7.27 -11.67 8.47
C GLY A 213 -6.61 -11.03 9.70
N LYS A 214 -7.27 -11.10 10.86
CA LYS A 214 -6.74 -10.60 12.14
C LYS A 214 -5.45 -11.34 12.55
N LYS A 215 -5.40 -12.67 12.37
CA LYS A 215 -4.22 -13.48 12.66
C LYS A 215 -3.01 -13.09 11.82
N HIS A 216 -3.21 -12.73 10.58
CA HIS A 216 -2.15 -12.22 9.71
C HIS A 216 -1.61 -10.86 10.17
N ILE A 217 -2.46 -9.98 10.68
CA ILE A 217 -2.01 -8.70 11.29
C ILE A 217 -1.23 -8.99 12.60
N GLU A 218 -1.69 -9.93 13.44
CA GLU A 218 -0.96 -10.37 14.65
C GLU A 218 0.43 -10.92 14.31
N ASN A 219 0.52 -11.79 13.29
CA ASN A 219 1.79 -12.36 12.85
C ASN A 219 2.77 -11.26 12.38
N LYS A 220 2.27 -10.30 11.58
CA LYS A 220 3.09 -9.15 11.16
C LYS A 220 3.53 -8.31 12.34
N LEU A 221 2.62 -8.03 13.28
CA LEU A 221 2.94 -7.27 14.49
C LEU A 221 4.06 -7.95 15.30
N GLY A 222 3.91 -9.24 15.60
CA GLY A 222 4.92 -10.01 16.33
C GLY A 222 6.29 -9.96 15.64
N PHE A 223 6.32 -10.17 14.31
CA PHE A 223 7.57 -10.06 13.55
C PHE A 223 8.22 -8.66 13.66
N LEU A 224 7.43 -7.59 13.59
CA LEU A 224 7.98 -6.22 13.69
C LEU A 224 8.41 -5.87 15.11
N GLU A 225 7.69 -6.34 16.15
CA GLU A 225 8.07 -6.13 17.55
C GLU A 225 9.37 -6.86 17.89
N ASP A 226 9.52 -8.12 17.46
CA ASP A 226 10.75 -8.90 17.64
C ASP A 226 11.92 -8.21 16.93
N LEU A 227 11.73 -7.80 15.67
CA LEU A 227 12.77 -7.11 14.91
C LEU A 227 13.15 -5.79 15.59
N TYR A 228 12.16 -5.00 16.03
CA TYR A 228 12.37 -3.72 16.71
C TYR A 228 13.16 -3.92 18.02
N GLY A 229 12.72 -4.82 18.89
CA GLY A 229 13.36 -5.10 20.17
C GLY A 229 14.82 -5.58 20.02
N ASN A 230 15.06 -6.50 19.08
CA ASN A 230 16.41 -7.01 18.82
C ASN A 230 17.35 -5.92 18.27
N ILE A 231 16.88 -5.04 17.40
CA ILE A 231 17.67 -3.92 16.88
C ILE A 231 18.01 -2.95 18.00
N VAL A 232 17.03 -2.56 18.83
CA VAL A 232 17.23 -1.63 19.95
C VAL A 232 18.24 -2.21 20.94
N ALA A 233 18.13 -3.49 21.34
CA ALA A 233 19.02 -4.13 22.27
C ALA A 233 20.49 -4.15 21.79
N LEU A 234 20.73 -4.31 20.49
CA LEU A 234 22.08 -4.25 19.92
C LEU A 234 22.57 -2.80 19.77
N TRP A 235 21.67 -1.88 19.42
CA TRP A 235 21.99 -0.45 19.34
C TRP A 235 22.44 0.11 20.69
N GLU A 236 21.75 -0.23 21.78
CA GLU A 236 22.13 0.18 23.15
C GLU A 236 23.47 -0.38 23.60
N LYS A 237 23.90 -1.52 23.02
CA LYS A 237 25.25 -2.08 23.20
C LYS A 237 26.33 -1.41 22.36
N GLY A 238 26.00 -0.35 21.60
CA GLY A 238 26.95 0.41 20.78
C GLY A 238 27.22 -0.20 19.39
N TYR A 239 26.41 -1.17 18.92
CA TYR A 239 26.59 -1.73 17.58
C TYR A 239 26.15 -0.72 16.51
N SER A 240 26.93 -0.58 15.45
CA SER A 240 26.55 0.17 14.27
C SER A 240 25.45 -0.53 13.47
N GLU A 241 24.74 0.19 12.57
CA GLU A 241 23.71 -0.36 11.68
C GLU A 241 24.17 -1.63 10.93
N LYS A 242 25.40 -1.62 10.41
CA LYS A 242 25.99 -2.76 9.69
C LYS A 242 26.29 -3.95 10.60
N GLN A 243 26.75 -3.70 11.81
CA GLN A 243 26.99 -4.75 12.81
C GLN A 243 25.68 -5.38 13.28
N ILE A 244 24.63 -4.59 13.53
CA ILE A 244 23.28 -5.06 13.85
C ILE A 244 22.74 -5.93 12.72
N PHE A 245 22.82 -5.46 11.47
CA PHE A 245 22.37 -6.21 10.30
C PHE A 245 23.03 -7.60 10.21
N LYS A 246 24.35 -7.65 10.45
CA LYS A 246 25.13 -8.90 10.46
C LYS A 246 24.78 -9.78 11.67
N ALA A 247 24.71 -9.22 12.87
CA ALA A 247 24.44 -9.94 14.11
C ALA A 247 23.05 -10.61 14.11
N LEU A 248 22.04 -9.95 13.53
CA LEU A 248 20.70 -10.50 13.36
C LEU A 248 20.56 -11.40 12.11
N ASN A 249 21.65 -11.69 11.42
CA ASN A 249 21.67 -12.51 10.19
C ASN A 249 20.58 -12.09 9.19
N LEU A 250 20.33 -10.78 9.08
CA LEU A 250 19.36 -10.24 8.14
C LEU A 250 19.83 -10.43 6.69
N LYS A 251 18.89 -10.76 5.80
CA LYS A 251 19.22 -11.00 4.39
C LYS A 251 18.79 -9.81 3.54
N GLU A 252 19.64 -9.42 2.62
CA GLU A 252 19.37 -8.38 1.64
C GLU A 252 18.89 -9.00 0.33
N GLU A 253 17.74 -8.59 -0.15
CA GLU A 253 17.29 -8.90 -1.51
C GLU A 253 18.06 -8.01 -2.49
N ARG A 254 19.26 -8.45 -2.89
CA ARG A 254 20.22 -7.65 -3.67
C ARG A 254 19.62 -7.09 -4.95
N PHE A 255 18.90 -7.90 -5.70
CA PHE A 255 18.26 -7.45 -6.95
C PHE A 255 17.31 -6.28 -6.68
N ILE A 256 16.40 -6.40 -5.71
CA ILE A 256 15.45 -5.35 -5.33
C ILE A 256 16.18 -4.09 -4.87
N LYS A 257 17.18 -4.25 -4.02
CA LYS A 257 17.98 -3.12 -3.51
C LYS A 257 18.63 -2.30 -4.64
N TYR A 258 19.30 -2.98 -5.57
CA TYR A 258 19.97 -2.28 -6.68
C TYR A 258 18.97 -1.70 -7.68
N PHE A 259 17.93 -2.45 -8.02
CA PHE A 259 16.85 -1.98 -8.90
C PHE A 259 16.15 -0.74 -8.34
N CYS A 260 15.96 -0.67 -7.03
CA CYS A 260 15.33 0.46 -6.34
C CYS A 260 16.32 1.52 -5.84
N PHE A 261 17.58 1.48 -6.28
CA PHE A 261 18.63 2.45 -5.89
C PHE A 261 18.80 2.59 -4.36
N GLY A 262 18.62 1.48 -3.62
CA GLY A 262 18.69 1.45 -2.16
C GLY A 262 17.45 2.00 -1.43
N ASN A 263 16.47 2.54 -2.16
CA ASN A 263 15.23 3.02 -1.56
C ASN A 263 14.41 1.89 -0.92
N VAL A 264 14.49 0.68 -1.46
CA VAL A 264 13.89 -0.54 -0.90
C VAL A 264 14.99 -1.51 -0.52
N SER A 265 15.09 -1.87 0.77
CA SER A 265 16.21 -2.67 1.29
C SER A 265 15.92 -3.11 2.73
N MET A 266 16.45 -4.27 3.16
CA MET A 266 16.27 -4.72 4.54
C MET A 266 17.02 -3.84 5.56
N ILE A 267 18.16 -3.26 5.18
CA ILE A 267 18.90 -2.33 6.05
C ILE A 267 18.09 -1.06 6.39
N ASN A 268 17.13 -0.67 5.56
CA ASN A 268 16.24 0.46 5.85
C ASN A 268 15.37 0.19 7.08
N GLY A 269 15.00 -1.08 7.33
CA GLY A 269 14.31 -1.48 8.56
C GLY A 269 15.16 -1.20 9.81
N VAL A 270 16.45 -1.56 9.77
CA VAL A 270 17.38 -1.25 10.88
C VAL A 270 17.48 0.26 11.11
N LYS A 271 17.67 1.03 10.03
CA LYS A 271 17.75 2.50 10.10
C LYS A 271 16.47 3.13 10.63
N SER A 272 15.31 2.62 10.20
CA SER A 272 14.00 3.08 10.65
C SER A 272 13.82 2.90 12.15
N VAL A 273 14.15 1.72 12.69
CA VAL A 273 14.06 1.44 14.13
C VAL A 273 14.97 2.38 14.92
N ILE A 274 16.24 2.51 14.51
CA ILE A 274 17.21 3.39 15.22
C ILE A 274 16.72 4.84 15.21
N ARG A 275 16.23 5.32 14.05
CA ARG A 275 15.67 6.67 13.93
C ARG A 275 14.49 6.88 14.88
N HIS A 276 13.52 5.95 14.87
CA HIS A 276 12.35 6.00 15.74
C HIS A 276 12.74 5.98 17.22
N TYR A 277 13.63 5.07 17.60
CA TYR A 277 14.10 4.94 18.98
C TYR A 277 14.78 6.21 19.48
N LYS A 278 15.65 6.85 18.68
CA LYS A 278 16.25 8.14 19.03
C LYS A 278 15.23 9.24 19.26
N MET A 279 14.20 9.31 18.40
CA MET A 279 13.12 10.31 18.52
C MET A 279 12.23 10.06 19.75
N SER A 280 12.06 8.83 20.21
CA SER A 280 11.28 8.50 21.40
C SER A 280 12.01 8.75 22.72
N LYS A 281 13.33 8.98 22.70
CA LYS A 281 14.16 9.29 23.88
C LYS A 281 14.35 10.79 24.12
N ASN A 282 14.07 11.60 23.08
CA ASN A 282 14.08 13.07 23.14
C ASN A 282 12.66 13.60 23.41
#